data_13b0a68c1a286fc4086aa27a771788e7
#
_entry.id   13b0a68c1a286fc4086aa27a771788e7
#
_cell.length_a   1.000
_cell.length_b   1.000
_cell.length_c   1.000
_cell.angle_alpha   90.00
_cell.angle_beta   90.00
_cell.angle_gamma   90.00
#
_symmetry.space_group_name_H-M   'P 1'
#
loop_
_entity.id
_entity.type
_entity.pdbx_description
1 polymer ?
#
loop_
_entity_poly.entity_id
_entity_poly.type
_entity_poly.pdbx_seq_one_letter_code
_entity_poly.pdbx_strand_id
1 'polypeptide(L)'
;MKVLFAAGFTPIVSDLDASLAFYEQTLGISFDRDEGSEYVSTGDLEGLKHMGLWKLSDAAEACFGTAEWPRDIPAPQATVEFDVDDVDAAAAELRAAGYTLLHDPATMPWGQRIVHVLSPEQLLVGLTYTPAMREEG
;
A
#
# COMPACT_ATOMS: atom_id res chain seq x y z
N MET A 1 1.33 -18.58 -6.10
CA MET A 1 2.23 -17.53 -5.56
C MET A 1 2.70 -17.90 -4.17
N LYS A 2 3.80 -17.33 -3.77
CA LYS A 2 4.30 -17.51 -2.42
C LYS A 2 4.39 -16.15 -1.75
N VAL A 3 3.63 -15.98 -0.66
CA VAL A 3 3.71 -14.78 0.18
C VAL A 3 4.87 -14.96 1.13
N LEU A 4 5.83 -14.02 1.10
CA LEU A 4 7.06 -14.12 1.87
C LEU A 4 6.93 -13.44 3.23
N PHE A 5 6.31 -12.26 3.27
CA PHE A 5 6.09 -11.52 4.52
C PHE A 5 5.10 -10.38 4.29
N ALA A 6 4.56 -9.85 5.40
CA ALA A 6 3.73 -8.65 5.36
C ALA A 6 4.68 -7.44 5.31
N ALA A 7 4.68 -6.72 4.21
CA ALA A 7 5.62 -5.64 3.98
C ALA A 7 5.16 -4.34 4.63
N GLY A 8 3.85 -4.06 4.63
CA GLY A 8 3.37 -2.80 5.17
C GLY A 8 1.89 -2.78 5.46
N PHE A 9 1.52 -1.86 6.32
CA PHE A 9 0.14 -1.51 6.63
C PHE A 9 0.02 0.00 6.56
N THR A 10 -0.94 0.50 5.78
CA THR A 10 -1.06 1.92 5.53
C THR A 10 -2.53 2.32 5.53
N PRO A 11 -3.01 2.94 6.61
CA PRO A 11 -4.34 3.54 6.59
C PRO A 11 -4.48 4.53 5.43
N ILE A 12 -5.61 4.50 4.77
CA ILE A 12 -5.92 5.45 3.69
C ILE A 12 -6.75 6.56 4.31
N VAL A 13 -6.26 7.79 4.18
CA VAL A 13 -6.79 8.92 4.94
C VAL A 13 -7.41 9.96 4.01
N SER A 14 -8.53 10.55 4.47
CA SER A 14 -9.18 11.67 3.79
C SER A 14 -8.77 13.02 4.41
N ASP A 15 -8.32 12.99 5.67
CA ASP A 15 -7.86 14.16 6.41
C ASP A 15 -6.57 13.79 7.13
N LEU A 16 -5.44 14.14 6.52
CA LEU A 16 -4.13 13.76 7.05
C LEU A 16 -3.88 14.35 8.43
N ASP A 17 -4.28 15.60 8.66
CA ASP A 17 -4.06 16.25 9.95
C ASP A 17 -4.83 15.55 11.08
N ALA A 18 -6.07 15.15 10.81
CA ALA A 18 -6.86 14.41 11.79
C ALA A 18 -6.24 13.04 12.08
N SER A 19 -5.74 12.37 11.05
CA SER A 19 -5.09 11.06 11.21
C SER A 19 -3.77 11.18 11.96
N LEU A 20 -2.98 12.21 11.70
CA LEU A 20 -1.75 12.46 12.44
C LEU A 20 -2.05 12.78 13.90
N ALA A 21 -3.11 13.54 14.18
CA ALA A 21 -3.50 13.80 15.57
C ALA A 21 -3.81 12.50 16.30
N PHE A 22 -4.46 11.56 15.62
CA PHE A 22 -4.78 10.26 16.23
C PHE A 22 -3.54 9.37 16.36
N TYR A 23 -2.87 9.07 15.26
CA TYR A 23 -1.77 8.09 15.27
C TYR A 23 -0.49 8.61 15.89
N GLU A 24 -0.12 9.85 15.62
CA GLU A 24 1.14 10.41 16.10
C GLU A 24 0.99 11.07 17.48
N GLN A 25 0.06 11.99 17.62
CA GLN A 25 -0.06 12.75 18.87
C GLN A 25 -0.69 11.93 20.00
N THR A 26 -1.73 11.16 19.69
CA THR A 26 -2.43 10.40 20.74
C THR A 26 -1.83 9.02 20.97
N LEU A 27 -1.58 8.25 19.91
CA LEU A 27 -0.98 6.91 20.04
C LEU A 27 0.53 6.94 20.22
N GLY A 28 1.19 8.04 19.87
CA GLY A 28 2.63 8.18 20.08
C GLY A 28 3.49 7.53 19.01
N ILE A 29 2.92 7.21 17.85
CA ILE A 29 3.71 6.65 16.76
C ILE A 29 4.45 7.79 16.06
N SER A 30 5.79 7.71 16.00
CA SER A 30 6.60 8.72 15.32
C SER A 30 6.71 8.44 13.85
N PHE A 31 6.28 9.39 13.02
CA PHE A 31 6.38 9.27 11.57
C PHE A 31 7.49 10.15 11.04
N ASP A 32 8.21 9.63 10.04
CA ASP A 32 9.17 10.39 9.26
C ASP A 32 8.46 11.11 8.14
N ARG A 33 8.96 12.27 7.77
CA ARG A 33 8.41 13.08 6.69
C ARG A 33 9.49 13.37 5.68
N ASP A 34 9.17 13.10 4.41
CA ASP A 34 10.08 13.41 3.33
C ASP A 34 9.82 14.84 2.84
N GLU A 35 10.90 15.56 2.58
CA GLU A 35 10.80 16.91 2.03
C GLU A 35 10.09 16.89 0.68
N GLY A 36 9.10 17.77 0.52
CA GLY A 36 8.34 17.86 -0.71
C GLY A 36 7.23 16.82 -0.88
N SER A 37 6.98 15.99 0.14
CA SER A 37 5.93 14.99 0.11
C SER A 37 5.02 15.13 1.32
N GLU A 38 3.72 14.86 1.12
CA GLU A 38 2.77 14.80 2.23
C GLU A 38 2.66 13.40 2.82
N TYR A 39 3.31 12.42 2.19
CA TYR A 39 3.29 11.05 2.70
C TYR A 39 4.16 10.96 3.96
N VAL A 40 3.60 10.37 5.01
CA VAL A 40 4.32 10.14 6.25
C VAL A 40 4.41 8.65 6.52
N SER A 41 5.54 8.20 7.05
CA SER A 41 5.76 6.78 7.26
C SER A 41 6.77 6.51 8.35
N THR A 42 6.80 5.28 8.82
CA THR A 42 7.83 4.81 9.75
C THR A 42 8.22 3.37 9.45
N GLY A 43 9.50 3.07 9.59
CA GLY A 43 10.02 1.71 9.55
C GLY A 43 10.42 1.21 10.94
N ASP A 44 10.15 1.99 11.98
CA ASP A 44 10.64 1.71 13.32
C ASP A 44 9.57 1.14 14.26
N LEU A 45 8.35 0.97 13.79
CA LEU A 45 7.30 0.36 14.60
C LEU A 45 7.49 -1.16 14.60
N GLU A 46 7.74 -1.71 15.79
CA GLU A 46 7.96 -3.16 15.93
C GLU A 46 6.73 -3.93 15.47
N GLY A 47 6.96 -4.98 14.70
CA GLY A 47 5.90 -5.83 14.15
C GLY A 47 5.51 -5.49 12.72
N LEU A 48 5.93 -4.34 12.22
CA LEU A 48 5.71 -3.94 10.83
C LEU A 48 7.01 -3.46 10.20
N LYS A 49 7.27 -3.86 8.98
CA LYS A 49 8.41 -3.34 8.24
C LYS A 49 8.19 -1.90 7.78
N HIS A 50 6.93 -1.55 7.56
CA HIS A 50 6.56 -0.21 7.09
C HIS A 50 5.13 0.10 7.49
N MET A 51 4.92 1.29 8.02
CA MET A 51 3.58 1.84 8.23
C MET A 51 3.56 3.27 7.72
N GLY A 52 2.53 3.62 6.97
CA GLY A 52 2.36 4.98 6.47
C GLY A 52 0.94 5.46 6.63
N LEU A 53 0.71 6.74 6.32
CA LEU A 53 -0.62 7.31 6.17
C LEU A 53 -0.69 7.82 4.73
N TRP A 54 -1.66 7.31 3.95
CA TRP A 54 -1.72 7.53 2.51
C TRP A 54 -3.01 8.21 2.13
N LYS A 55 -2.92 9.33 1.48
CA LYS A 55 -4.12 10.07 1.07
C LYS A 55 -4.88 9.27 0.01
N LEU A 56 -6.21 9.29 0.10
CA LEU A 56 -7.05 8.58 -0.86
C LEU A 56 -6.77 9.04 -2.30
N SER A 57 -6.53 10.33 -2.49
CA SER A 57 -6.19 10.86 -3.82
C SER A 57 -4.90 10.25 -4.37
N ASP A 58 -3.91 10.00 -3.51
CA ASP A 58 -2.65 9.38 -3.92
C ASP A 58 -2.84 7.90 -4.23
N ALA A 59 -3.68 7.22 -3.45
CA ALA A 59 -4.02 5.82 -3.73
C ALA A 59 -4.76 5.70 -5.07
N ALA A 60 -5.68 6.62 -5.36
CA ALA A 60 -6.39 6.64 -6.63
C ALA A 60 -5.43 6.86 -7.79
N GLU A 61 -4.48 7.77 -7.62
CA GLU A 61 -3.46 8.03 -8.64
C GLU A 61 -2.63 6.77 -8.92
N ALA A 62 -2.24 6.05 -7.89
CA ALA A 62 -1.44 4.83 -8.03
C ALA A 62 -2.22 3.71 -8.71
N CYS A 63 -3.50 3.57 -8.44
CA CYS A 63 -4.32 2.47 -8.95
C CYS A 63 -4.97 2.77 -10.29
N PHE A 64 -5.35 4.03 -10.54
CA PHE A 64 -6.17 4.41 -11.69
C PHE A 64 -5.58 5.53 -12.54
N GLY A 65 -4.48 6.14 -12.10
CA GLY A 65 -3.86 7.24 -12.84
C GLY A 65 -4.59 8.57 -12.73
N THR A 66 -5.51 8.70 -11.80
CA THR A 66 -6.27 9.92 -11.56
C THR A 66 -6.47 10.12 -10.06
N ALA A 67 -6.59 11.37 -9.63
CA ALA A 67 -6.72 11.68 -8.22
C ALA A 67 -8.10 11.35 -7.62
N GLU A 68 -9.06 10.97 -8.47
CA GLU A 68 -10.40 10.62 -8.00
C GLU A 68 -10.57 9.10 -7.94
N TRP A 69 -10.94 8.60 -6.77
CA TRP A 69 -11.30 7.19 -6.63
C TRP A 69 -12.63 6.95 -7.35
N PRO A 70 -12.75 5.87 -8.17
CA PRO A 70 -14.00 5.61 -8.90
C PRO A 70 -15.21 5.50 -7.97
N ARG A 71 -16.31 6.12 -8.38
CA ARG A 71 -17.52 6.17 -7.54
C ARG A 71 -18.21 4.82 -7.38
N ASP A 72 -18.03 3.92 -8.33
CA ASP A 72 -18.63 2.59 -8.32
C ASP A 72 -17.81 1.55 -7.56
N ILE A 73 -16.66 1.94 -7.03
CA ILE A 73 -15.80 1.07 -6.23
C ILE A 73 -15.71 1.67 -4.82
N PRO A 74 -16.09 0.93 -3.77
CA PRO A 74 -15.95 1.46 -2.41
C PRO A 74 -14.52 1.89 -2.11
N ALA A 75 -14.36 3.07 -1.49
CA ALA A 75 -13.03 3.54 -1.11
C ALA A 75 -12.48 2.66 0.01
N PRO A 76 -11.26 2.13 -0.14
CA PRO A 76 -10.68 1.27 0.89
C PRO A 76 -10.24 2.10 2.09
N GLN A 77 -10.27 1.50 3.28
CA GLN A 77 -9.85 2.17 4.51
C GLN A 77 -8.36 2.02 4.78
N ALA A 78 -7.74 1.00 4.20
CA ALA A 78 -6.33 0.74 4.41
C ALA A 78 -5.76 -0.08 3.28
N THR A 79 -4.45 0.02 3.12
CA THR A 79 -3.68 -0.86 2.26
C THR A 79 -2.87 -1.82 3.13
N VAL A 80 -2.83 -3.09 2.73
CA VAL A 80 -1.93 -4.08 3.30
C VAL A 80 -1.08 -4.61 2.16
N GLU A 81 0.24 -4.59 2.34
CA GLU A 81 1.17 -5.05 1.30
C GLU A 81 1.83 -6.35 1.73
N PHE A 82 1.84 -7.30 0.81
CA PHE A 82 2.54 -8.57 0.99
C PHE A 82 3.62 -8.69 -0.08
N ASP A 83 4.85 -8.93 0.34
CA ASP A 83 5.90 -9.24 -0.63
C ASP A 83 5.74 -10.70 -1.08
N VAL A 84 5.84 -10.90 -2.38
CA VAL A 84 5.68 -12.21 -2.99
C VAL A 84 6.93 -12.56 -3.80
N ASP A 85 7.07 -13.82 -4.14
CA ASP A 85 8.24 -14.28 -4.89
C ASP A 85 8.29 -13.71 -6.31
N ASP A 86 7.12 -13.50 -6.95
CA ASP A 86 7.07 -12.99 -8.34
C ASP A 86 5.75 -12.25 -8.53
N VAL A 87 5.82 -10.93 -8.66
CA VAL A 87 4.61 -10.08 -8.76
C VAL A 87 3.84 -10.38 -10.05
N ASP A 88 4.53 -10.55 -11.17
CA ASP A 88 3.86 -10.80 -12.45
C ASP A 88 3.15 -12.15 -12.45
N ALA A 89 3.79 -13.17 -11.90
CA ALA A 89 3.17 -14.48 -11.75
C ALA A 89 1.98 -14.43 -10.79
N ALA A 90 2.09 -13.67 -9.70
CA ALA A 90 0.99 -13.48 -8.76
C ALA A 90 -0.20 -12.81 -9.42
N ALA A 91 0.05 -11.79 -10.24
CA ALA A 91 -1.01 -11.10 -10.99
C ALA A 91 -1.74 -12.07 -11.91
N ALA A 92 -0.99 -12.90 -12.65
CA ALA A 92 -1.58 -13.89 -13.54
C ALA A 92 -2.42 -14.91 -12.77
N GLU A 93 -1.95 -15.34 -11.62
CA GLU A 93 -2.67 -16.27 -10.74
C GLU A 93 -3.97 -15.68 -10.22
N LEU A 94 -3.96 -14.41 -9.82
CA LEU A 94 -5.17 -13.72 -9.37
C LEU A 94 -6.20 -13.63 -10.50
N ARG A 95 -5.77 -13.27 -11.71
CA ARG A 95 -6.67 -13.20 -12.86
C ARG A 95 -7.27 -14.57 -13.19
N ALA A 96 -6.44 -15.61 -13.14
CA ALA A 96 -6.91 -16.97 -13.40
C ALA A 96 -7.92 -17.43 -12.36
N ALA A 97 -7.83 -16.93 -11.14
CA ALA A 97 -8.77 -17.23 -10.05
C ALA A 97 -10.04 -16.37 -10.11
N GLY A 98 -10.15 -15.46 -11.07
CA GLY A 98 -11.36 -14.64 -11.27
C GLY A 98 -11.34 -13.28 -10.58
N TYR A 99 -10.22 -12.87 -9.99
CA TYR A 99 -10.13 -11.56 -9.36
C TYR A 99 -9.80 -10.48 -10.39
N THR A 100 -10.33 -9.28 -10.15
CA THR A 100 -10.08 -8.13 -11.03
C THR A 100 -8.95 -7.30 -10.43
N LEU A 101 -7.86 -7.16 -11.18
CA LEU A 101 -6.77 -6.27 -10.76
C LEU A 101 -7.15 -4.83 -11.05
N LEU A 102 -6.72 -3.91 -10.20
CA LEU A 102 -7.01 -2.48 -10.39
C LEU A 102 -6.10 -1.86 -11.44
N HIS A 103 -4.94 -2.46 -11.69
CA HIS A 103 -3.99 -2.05 -12.73
C HIS A 103 -3.06 -3.22 -13.01
N ASP A 104 -2.30 -3.12 -14.09
CA ASP A 104 -1.26 -4.11 -14.40
C ASP A 104 -0.07 -3.93 -13.44
N PRO A 105 0.75 -4.98 -13.20
CA PRO A 105 1.97 -4.81 -12.42
C PRO A 105 2.80 -3.64 -12.92
N ALA A 106 3.26 -2.80 -12.02
CA ALA A 106 4.01 -1.60 -12.35
C ALA A 106 5.20 -1.45 -11.40
N THR A 107 6.30 -0.89 -11.92
CA THR A 107 7.47 -0.59 -11.11
C THR A 107 7.45 0.88 -10.76
N MET A 108 7.47 1.18 -9.47
CA MET A 108 7.41 2.54 -8.94
C MET A 108 8.80 3.20 -9.03
N PRO A 109 8.84 4.55 -8.99
CA PRO A 109 10.13 5.27 -9.07
C PRO A 109 11.16 4.85 -8.02
N TRP A 110 10.72 4.37 -6.87
CA TRP A 110 11.61 3.90 -5.79
C TRP A 110 12.01 2.43 -5.92
N GLY A 111 11.67 1.79 -7.04
CA GLY A 111 12.13 0.43 -7.37
C GLY A 111 11.20 -0.70 -6.93
N GLN A 112 10.14 -0.39 -6.21
CA GLN A 112 9.15 -1.39 -5.82
C GLN A 112 8.26 -1.77 -6.99
N ARG A 113 8.09 -3.06 -7.23
CA ARG A 113 7.12 -3.53 -8.22
C ARG A 113 5.85 -3.93 -7.49
N ILE A 114 4.68 -3.53 -8.00
CA ILE A 114 3.43 -3.70 -7.28
C ILE A 114 2.25 -3.90 -8.21
N VAL A 115 1.29 -4.71 -7.75
CA VAL A 115 -0.04 -4.79 -8.33
C VAL A 115 -1.05 -4.71 -7.18
N HIS A 116 -2.19 -4.06 -7.43
CA HIS A 116 -3.23 -3.89 -6.42
C HIS A 116 -4.49 -4.65 -6.78
N VAL A 117 -5.14 -5.21 -5.76
CA VAL A 117 -6.42 -5.89 -5.86
C VAL A 117 -7.22 -5.58 -4.59
N LEU A 118 -8.54 -5.56 -4.69
CA LEU A 118 -9.38 -5.41 -3.50
C LEU A 118 -9.72 -6.78 -2.94
N SER A 119 -9.53 -6.94 -1.63
CA SER A 119 -9.93 -8.17 -0.95
C SER A 119 -11.46 -8.22 -0.81
N PRO A 120 -12.04 -9.39 -0.44
CA PRO A 120 -13.49 -9.49 -0.23
C PRO A 120 -14.05 -8.47 0.77
N GLU A 121 -13.27 -8.11 1.80
CA GLU A 121 -13.66 -7.13 2.80
C GLU A 121 -13.28 -5.70 2.41
N GLN A 122 -12.85 -5.47 1.16
CA GLN A 122 -12.55 -4.16 0.58
C GLN A 122 -11.29 -3.50 1.15
N LEU A 123 -10.32 -4.30 1.57
CA LEU A 123 -8.97 -3.78 1.81
C LEU A 123 -8.23 -3.68 0.48
N LEU A 124 -7.44 -2.64 0.33
CA LEU A 124 -6.57 -2.51 -0.83
C LEU A 124 -5.32 -3.34 -0.60
N VAL A 125 -5.22 -4.48 -1.28
CA VAL A 125 -4.11 -5.40 -1.10
C VAL A 125 -3.08 -5.16 -2.20
N GLY A 126 -1.84 -4.89 -1.80
CA GLY A 126 -0.71 -4.78 -2.71
C GLY A 126 0.11 -6.06 -2.67
N LEU A 127 0.36 -6.66 -3.83
CA LEU A 127 1.34 -7.74 -3.94
C LEU A 127 2.58 -7.13 -4.54
N THR A 128 3.70 -7.25 -3.81
CA THR A 128 4.86 -6.41 -4.06
C THR A 128 6.16 -7.19 -4.14
N TYR A 129 7.13 -6.57 -4.79
CA TYR A 129 8.54 -6.89 -4.64
C TYR A 129 9.21 -5.60 -4.14
N THR A 130 9.72 -5.64 -2.92
CA THR A 130 10.33 -4.47 -2.28
C THR A 130 11.80 -4.77 -2.00
N PRO A 131 12.72 -4.38 -2.91
CA PRO A 131 14.13 -4.79 -2.82
C PRO A 131 14.79 -4.43 -1.48
N ALA A 132 14.50 -3.23 -0.96
CA ALA A 132 15.10 -2.77 0.29
C ALA A 132 14.76 -3.67 1.49
N MET A 133 13.63 -4.34 1.46
CA MET A 133 13.20 -5.22 2.55
C MET A 133 13.76 -6.64 2.41
N ARG A 134 14.38 -6.95 1.26
CA ARG A 134 14.92 -8.29 0.97
C ARG A 134 16.42 -8.39 1.12
N GLU A 135 17.11 -7.28 1.16
CA GLU A 135 18.57 -7.25 1.27
C GLU A 135 19.08 -7.70 2.63
N GLU A 136 18.17 -7.75 3.59
CA GLU A 136 18.46 -8.21 4.95
C GLU A 136 18.63 -9.72 5.04
N GLY A 137 18.22 -10.40 4.03
CA GLY A 137 18.12 -11.84 3.92
C GLY A 137 19.25 -12.72 4.31
#